data_7642ea274ac8c7aa5de3aaf890558a32
#
_entry.id   7642ea274ac8c7aa5de3aaf890558a32
#
_cell.length_a   1.000
_cell.length_b   1.000
_cell.length_c   1.000
_cell.angle_alpha   90.00
_cell.angle_beta   90.00
_cell.angle_gamma   90.00
#
_symmetry.space_group_name_H-M   'P 1'
#
loop_
_entity.id
_entity.type
_entity.pdbx_description
1 polymer ?
#
loop_
_entity_poly.entity_id
_entity_poly.type
_entity_poly.pdbx_seq_one_letter_code
_entity_poly.pdbx_strand_id
1 'polypeptide(L)'
;MLALRVSTKIADVGLTDSDKQKFLDDFSDRCDFIAIEGLHGWSASERKDWKLGTDQSFDGTPRTIKVACPLVLYMLTVNSNGKISICNDDWMQAHNIGDANKESLINIWNGKLLQDFRLMHLEGRKAENDACRHCDYMQALPDSIDEHRETFAERIRK
;
A
#
# COMPACT_ATOMS: atom_id res chain seq x y z
N MET A 1 3.03 26.85 -10.02
CA MET A 1 2.60 26.13 -11.24
C MET A 1 2.43 24.66 -10.87
N LEU A 2 1.24 24.10 -11.01
CA LEU A 2 1.02 22.66 -10.79
C LEU A 2 1.65 21.92 -11.97
N ALA A 3 2.67 21.10 -11.70
CA ALA A 3 3.23 20.22 -12.72
C ALA A 3 2.37 18.94 -12.79
N LEU A 4 1.81 18.64 -13.94
CA LEU A 4 1.18 17.34 -14.19
C LEU A 4 2.30 16.29 -14.28
N ARG A 5 2.13 15.17 -13.56
CA ARG A 5 2.98 13.99 -13.70
C ARG A 5 2.20 12.85 -14.31
N VAL A 6 2.78 12.23 -15.33
CA VAL A 6 2.21 11.08 -16.03
C VAL A 6 2.90 9.81 -15.55
N SER A 7 2.11 8.86 -15.04
CA SER A 7 2.58 7.54 -14.61
C SER A 7 1.96 6.46 -15.49
N THR A 8 2.79 5.62 -16.10
CA THR A 8 2.34 4.54 -16.97
C THR A 8 2.77 3.20 -16.38
N LYS A 9 1.82 2.27 -16.28
CA LYS A 9 2.04 0.96 -15.67
C LYS A 9 1.39 -0.15 -16.48
N ILE A 10 2.01 -1.34 -16.47
CA ILE A 10 1.42 -2.57 -17.01
C ILE A 10 1.57 -3.70 -15.98
N ALA A 11 0.56 -4.55 -15.89
CA ALA A 11 0.64 -5.73 -15.04
C ALA A 11 1.41 -6.86 -15.74
N ASP A 12 2.40 -7.44 -15.06
CA ASP A 12 3.18 -8.59 -15.54
C ASP A 12 2.36 -9.88 -15.40
N VAL A 13 1.41 -10.06 -16.32
CA VAL A 13 0.55 -11.24 -16.36
C VAL A 13 0.73 -11.94 -17.70
N GLY A 14 1.64 -12.89 -17.74
CA GLY A 14 1.95 -13.65 -18.95
C GLY A 14 2.63 -12.83 -20.05
N LEU A 15 3.26 -11.71 -19.71
CA LEU A 15 4.06 -10.93 -20.64
C LEU A 15 5.37 -11.64 -20.95
N THR A 16 5.72 -11.68 -22.23
CA THR A 16 7.05 -12.08 -22.67
C THR A 16 8.05 -10.92 -22.48
N ASP A 17 9.35 -11.21 -22.52
CA ASP A 17 10.38 -10.17 -22.48
C ASP A 17 10.21 -9.19 -23.66
N SER A 18 9.76 -9.67 -24.83
CA SER A 18 9.46 -8.84 -25.98
C SER A 18 8.29 -7.89 -25.72
N ASP A 19 7.23 -8.33 -25.02
CA ASP A 19 6.09 -7.48 -24.65
C ASP A 19 6.52 -6.39 -23.68
N LYS A 20 7.34 -6.77 -22.69
CA LYS A 20 7.91 -5.83 -21.70
C LYS A 20 8.79 -4.78 -22.38
N GLN A 21 9.68 -5.21 -23.28
CA GLN A 21 10.56 -4.29 -24.00
C GLN A 21 9.72 -3.35 -24.88
N LYS A 22 8.74 -3.89 -25.62
CA LYS A 22 7.85 -3.07 -26.42
C LYS A 22 7.10 -2.02 -25.60
N PHE A 23 6.61 -2.38 -24.40
CA PHE A 23 5.96 -1.43 -23.50
C PHE A 23 6.91 -0.30 -23.08
N LEU A 24 8.15 -0.63 -22.74
CA LEU A 24 9.17 0.35 -22.38
C LEU A 24 9.49 1.27 -23.59
N ASP A 25 9.67 0.71 -24.79
CA ASP A 25 9.96 1.46 -26.00
C ASP A 25 8.83 2.41 -26.41
N ASP A 26 7.57 1.99 -26.20
CA ASP A 26 6.39 2.77 -26.58
C ASP A 26 6.11 3.95 -25.63
N PHE A 27 6.50 3.86 -24.35
CA PHE A 27 6.00 4.79 -23.32
C PHE A 27 7.08 5.48 -22.48
N SER A 28 8.34 5.02 -22.43
CA SER A 28 9.34 5.56 -21.50
C SER A 28 9.69 7.03 -21.74
N ASP A 29 9.56 7.51 -22.97
CA ASP A 29 9.80 8.91 -23.36
C ASP A 29 8.56 9.82 -23.23
N ARG A 30 7.42 9.25 -22.79
CA ARG A 30 6.11 9.93 -22.76
C ARG A 30 5.52 10.03 -21.36
N CYS A 31 6.26 9.60 -20.35
CA CYS A 31 5.79 9.62 -18.96
C CYS A 31 6.93 9.96 -18.00
N ASP A 32 6.56 10.45 -16.81
CA ASP A 32 7.50 10.77 -15.72
C ASP A 32 7.88 9.54 -14.90
N PHE A 33 7.05 8.49 -14.96
CA PHE A 33 7.26 7.23 -14.27
C PHE A 33 6.68 6.08 -15.09
N ILE A 34 7.44 5.00 -15.23
CA ILE A 34 7.02 3.77 -15.90
C ILE A 34 7.32 2.56 -15.02
N ALA A 35 6.38 1.60 -14.94
CA ALA A 35 6.58 0.38 -14.18
C ALA A 35 5.91 -0.84 -14.82
N ILE A 36 6.56 -2.00 -14.66
CA ILE A 36 5.98 -3.31 -14.94
C ILE A 36 5.78 -3.96 -13.58
N GLU A 37 4.52 -4.11 -13.16
CA GLU A 37 4.18 -4.53 -11.79
C GLU A 37 3.61 -5.94 -11.77
N GLY A 38 4.05 -6.76 -10.82
CA GLY A 38 3.39 -8.02 -10.50
C GLY A 38 2.03 -7.79 -9.85
N LEU A 39 1.12 -8.75 -9.98
CA LEU A 39 -0.11 -8.74 -9.20
C LEU A 39 0.15 -9.20 -7.77
N HIS A 40 -0.61 -8.64 -6.83
CA HIS A 40 -0.56 -8.98 -5.41
C HIS A 40 -1.97 -9.09 -4.83
N GLY A 41 -2.10 -9.74 -3.68
CA GLY A 41 -3.37 -9.86 -2.96
C GLY A 41 -3.82 -8.49 -2.44
N TRP A 42 -5.10 -8.19 -2.65
CA TRP A 42 -5.71 -6.90 -2.30
C TRP A 42 -6.52 -7.01 -1.01
N SER A 43 -6.70 -5.87 -0.37
CA SER A 43 -7.57 -5.70 0.78
C SER A 43 -8.96 -6.30 0.53
N ALA A 44 -9.46 -7.06 1.52
CA ALA A 44 -10.78 -7.68 1.52
C ALA A 44 -11.09 -8.58 0.30
N SER A 45 -10.07 -8.96 -0.48
CA SER A 45 -10.23 -9.88 -1.59
C SER A 45 -10.47 -11.31 -1.08
N GLU A 46 -11.49 -11.99 -1.60
CA GLU A 46 -11.68 -13.42 -1.38
C GLU A 46 -10.64 -14.28 -2.10
N ARG A 47 -9.97 -13.70 -3.11
CA ARG A 47 -8.93 -14.37 -3.90
C ARG A 47 -7.58 -14.18 -3.21
N LYS A 48 -7.17 -15.19 -2.46
CA LYS A 48 -5.95 -15.20 -1.64
C LYS A 48 -4.66 -15.48 -2.43
N ASP A 49 -4.75 -15.83 -3.71
CA ASP A 49 -3.67 -16.51 -4.44
C ASP A 49 -3.12 -15.70 -5.62
N TRP A 50 -3.40 -14.40 -5.67
CA TRP A 50 -2.95 -13.55 -6.77
C TRP A 50 -1.49 -13.13 -6.59
N LYS A 51 -0.59 -14.11 -6.60
CA LYS A 51 0.83 -13.91 -6.84
C LYS A 51 1.11 -14.21 -8.31
N LEU A 52 0.65 -13.34 -9.19
CA LEU A 52 1.01 -13.38 -10.60
C LEU A 52 2.05 -12.29 -10.86
N GLY A 53 3.15 -12.64 -11.51
CA GLY A 53 4.21 -11.72 -11.86
C GLY A 53 5.50 -11.95 -11.08
N THR A 54 6.29 -10.91 -10.91
CA THR A 54 7.66 -10.99 -10.39
C THR A 54 7.70 -11.14 -8.87
N ASP A 55 8.74 -11.82 -8.34
CA ASP A 55 9.09 -11.82 -6.91
C ASP A 55 9.89 -10.56 -6.52
N GLN A 56 9.64 -9.46 -7.20
CA GLN A 56 10.32 -8.19 -6.98
C GLN A 56 9.38 -7.16 -6.34
N SER A 57 9.95 -6.29 -5.55
CA SER A 57 9.33 -5.07 -5.05
C SER A 57 9.13 -4.06 -6.20
N PHE A 58 8.38 -2.98 -5.95
CA PHE A 58 8.11 -1.95 -6.97
C PHE A 58 9.35 -1.24 -7.49
N ASP A 59 10.45 -1.27 -6.76
CA ASP A 59 11.76 -0.72 -7.16
C ASP A 59 12.70 -1.76 -7.81
N GLY A 60 12.20 -2.98 -8.06
CA GLY A 60 12.97 -4.07 -8.65
C GLY A 60 13.84 -4.88 -7.67
N THR A 61 13.86 -4.52 -6.39
CA THR A 61 14.55 -5.33 -5.38
C THR A 61 13.78 -6.61 -5.05
N PRO A 62 14.45 -7.67 -4.55
CA PRO A 62 13.75 -8.89 -4.12
C PRO A 62 12.71 -8.59 -3.05
N ARG A 63 11.52 -9.18 -3.15
CA ARG A 63 10.49 -9.08 -2.11
C ARG A 63 11.01 -9.68 -0.81
N THR A 64 10.69 -8.99 0.29
CA THR A 64 10.98 -9.45 1.65
C THR A 64 9.68 -9.71 2.40
N ILE A 65 9.67 -10.76 3.24
CA ILE A 65 8.52 -11.01 4.13
C ILE A 65 8.55 -9.98 5.25
N LYS A 66 7.49 -9.15 5.31
CA LYS A 66 7.31 -8.10 6.32
C LYS A 66 6.22 -8.47 7.29
N VAL A 67 6.41 -8.14 8.55
CA VAL A 67 5.44 -8.34 9.63
C VAL A 67 4.46 -7.17 9.70
N ALA A 68 4.98 -5.94 9.61
CA ALA A 68 4.19 -4.72 9.67
C ALA A 68 4.18 -3.98 8.31
N CYS A 69 3.01 -3.46 7.94
CA CYS A 69 2.89 -2.63 6.74
C CYS A 69 3.45 -1.23 7.00
N PRO A 70 4.44 -0.75 6.23
CA PRO A 70 5.01 0.58 6.44
C PRO A 70 4.01 1.70 6.13
N LEU A 71 3.02 1.48 5.26
CA LEU A 71 2.01 2.48 4.90
C LEU A 71 1.24 3.04 6.10
N VAL A 72 1.09 2.26 7.17
CA VAL A 72 0.36 2.70 8.37
C VAL A 72 1.01 3.91 9.05
N LEU A 73 2.29 4.16 8.80
CA LEU A 73 3.04 5.27 9.40
C LEU A 73 3.04 6.55 8.56
N TYR A 74 2.72 6.48 7.26
CA TYR A 74 2.86 7.65 6.40
C TYR A 74 1.72 7.85 5.38
N MET A 75 0.68 7.00 5.38
CA MET A 75 -0.41 7.10 4.39
C MET A 75 -1.77 7.27 5.04
N LEU A 76 -2.60 8.10 4.41
CA LEU A 76 -4.06 8.16 4.53
C LEU A 76 -4.65 8.25 3.12
N THR A 77 -5.76 7.58 2.89
CA THR A 77 -6.52 7.71 1.64
C THR A 77 -7.84 8.43 1.91
N VAL A 78 -8.02 9.59 1.26
CA VAL A 78 -9.28 10.34 1.28
C VAL A 78 -10.13 9.85 0.11
N ASN A 79 -11.23 9.20 0.41
CA ASN A 79 -12.16 8.70 -0.61
C ASN A 79 -13.09 9.81 -1.11
N SER A 80 -13.69 9.64 -2.29
CA SER A 80 -14.58 10.64 -2.90
C SER A 80 -15.81 11.02 -2.05
N ASN A 81 -16.23 10.15 -1.13
CA ASN A 81 -17.30 10.39 -0.18
C ASN A 81 -16.83 11.07 1.12
N GLY A 82 -15.55 11.45 1.21
CA GLY A 82 -14.94 12.05 2.41
C GLY A 82 -14.51 11.06 3.49
N LYS A 83 -14.81 9.77 3.33
CA LYS A 83 -14.34 8.75 4.28
C LYS A 83 -12.84 8.53 4.15
N ILE A 84 -12.20 8.23 5.26
CA ILE A 84 -10.76 8.03 5.32
C ILE A 84 -10.44 6.55 5.50
N SER A 85 -9.77 5.97 4.51
CA SER A 85 -9.20 4.63 4.59
C SER A 85 -7.75 4.67 5.00
N ILE A 86 -7.26 3.56 5.54
CA ILE A 86 -5.87 3.40 6.00
C ILE A 86 -4.85 3.37 4.86
N CYS A 87 -5.24 2.91 3.69
CA CYS A 87 -4.38 2.86 2.51
C CYS A 87 -5.22 2.85 1.23
N ASN A 88 -4.55 3.08 0.09
CA ASN A 88 -5.17 3.07 -1.24
C ASN A 88 -5.63 1.67 -1.69
N ASP A 89 -5.08 0.62 -1.10
CA ASP A 89 -5.41 -0.78 -1.43
C ASP A 89 -6.72 -1.24 -0.75
N ASP A 90 -7.23 -0.47 0.23
CA ASP A 90 -8.55 -0.67 0.83
C ASP A 90 -9.66 -0.01 0.00
N TRP A 91 -9.76 -0.38 -1.27
CA TRP A 91 -10.72 0.18 -2.22
C TRP A 91 -12.19 -0.09 -1.84
N MET A 92 -12.45 -1.14 -1.05
CA MET A 92 -13.77 -1.43 -0.50
C MET A 92 -14.13 -0.58 0.72
N GLN A 93 -13.20 0.24 1.21
CA GLN A 93 -13.35 1.02 2.44
C GLN A 93 -13.76 0.13 3.64
N ALA A 94 -13.21 -1.08 3.71
CA ALA A 94 -13.52 -2.05 4.76
C ALA A 94 -13.02 -1.59 6.12
N HIS A 95 -12.01 -0.70 6.16
CA HIS A 95 -11.48 -0.12 7.38
C HIS A 95 -11.48 1.41 7.32
N ASN A 96 -12.59 2.00 7.76
CA ASN A 96 -12.76 3.45 7.85
C ASN A 96 -12.25 3.96 9.20
N ILE A 97 -11.36 4.95 9.18
CA ILE A 97 -10.74 5.54 10.38
C ILE A 97 -11.15 7.00 10.64
N GLY A 98 -12.00 7.58 9.79
CA GLY A 98 -12.47 8.95 9.97
C GLY A 98 -13.30 9.46 8.80
N ASP A 99 -13.73 10.72 8.92
CA ASP A 99 -14.57 11.40 7.94
C ASP A 99 -14.11 12.86 7.79
N ALA A 100 -13.47 13.17 6.67
CA ALA A 100 -12.96 14.52 6.37
C ALA A 100 -14.09 15.58 6.23
N ASN A 101 -15.35 15.15 6.10
CA ASN A 101 -16.49 16.08 6.14
C ASN A 101 -16.83 16.52 7.57
N LYS A 102 -16.31 15.85 8.60
CA LYS A 102 -16.67 16.07 10.01
C LYS A 102 -15.49 16.54 10.85
N GLU A 103 -14.28 16.18 10.48
CA GLU A 103 -13.08 16.49 11.25
C GLU A 103 -11.86 16.71 10.35
N SER A 104 -10.85 17.39 10.89
CA SER A 104 -9.63 17.67 10.15
C SER A 104 -8.78 16.41 9.94
N LEU A 105 -8.02 16.35 8.83
CA LEU A 105 -7.07 15.25 8.60
C LEU A 105 -6.02 15.13 9.71
N ILE A 106 -5.65 16.24 10.35
CA ILE A 106 -4.72 16.23 11.49
C ILE A 106 -5.32 15.50 12.69
N ASN A 107 -6.61 15.70 12.97
CA ASN A 107 -7.31 15.01 14.06
C ASN A 107 -7.43 13.51 13.77
N ILE A 108 -7.77 13.15 12.52
CA ILE A 108 -7.82 11.74 12.09
C ILE A 108 -6.42 11.09 12.20
N TRP A 109 -5.38 11.80 11.73
CA TRP A 109 -3.99 11.30 11.77
C TRP A 109 -3.49 11.01 13.18
N ASN A 110 -3.86 11.86 14.14
CA ASN A 110 -3.49 11.70 15.54
C ASN A 110 -4.57 11.01 16.37
N GLY A 111 -5.68 10.61 15.73
CA GLY A 111 -6.82 10.02 16.40
C GLY A 111 -6.56 8.58 16.85
N LYS A 112 -7.31 8.18 17.88
CA LYS A 112 -7.18 6.86 18.51
C LYS A 112 -7.37 5.71 17.53
N LEU A 113 -8.30 5.82 16.58
CA LEU A 113 -8.55 4.75 15.60
C LEU A 113 -7.30 4.42 14.77
N LEU A 114 -6.60 5.44 14.27
CA LEU A 114 -5.37 5.21 13.52
C LEU A 114 -4.21 4.77 14.42
N GLN A 115 -4.14 5.28 15.66
CA GLN A 115 -3.12 4.83 16.62
C GLN A 115 -3.31 3.36 16.98
N ASP A 116 -4.51 2.92 17.28
CA ASP A 116 -4.82 1.51 17.55
C ASP A 116 -4.50 0.62 16.34
N PHE A 117 -4.81 1.09 15.14
CA PHE A 117 -4.49 0.41 13.90
C PHE A 117 -2.98 0.28 13.66
N ARG A 118 -2.21 1.35 13.93
CA ARG A 118 -0.75 1.33 13.88
C ARG A 118 -0.16 0.33 14.86
N LEU A 119 -0.64 0.35 16.12
CA LEU A 119 -0.20 -0.60 17.14
C LEU A 119 -0.49 -2.05 16.75
N MET A 120 -1.67 -2.34 16.21
CA MET A 120 -2.02 -3.67 15.71
C MET A 120 -1.00 -4.16 14.66
N HIS A 121 -0.60 -3.32 13.71
CA HIS A 121 0.41 -3.67 12.70
C HIS A 121 1.80 -3.85 13.32
N LEU A 122 2.24 -2.92 14.16
CA LEU A 122 3.55 -2.95 14.81
C LEU A 122 3.71 -4.17 15.72
N GLU A 123 2.62 -4.64 16.30
CA GLU A 123 2.55 -5.86 17.12
C GLU A 123 2.40 -7.16 16.30
N GLY A 124 2.37 -7.07 14.96
CA GLY A 124 2.25 -8.23 14.07
C GLY A 124 0.85 -8.84 14.00
N ARG A 125 -0.17 -8.11 14.45
CA ARG A 125 -1.57 -8.58 14.54
C ARG A 125 -2.44 -8.18 13.35
N LYS A 126 -1.83 -7.89 12.16
CA LYS A 126 -2.57 -7.46 10.97
C LYS A 126 -3.70 -8.42 10.55
N ALA A 127 -3.59 -9.70 10.91
CA ALA A 127 -4.61 -10.70 10.59
C ALA A 127 -5.94 -10.50 11.33
N GLU A 128 -5.96 -9.65 12.38
CA GLU A 128 -7.18 -9.28 13.10
C GLU A 128 -8.05 -8.28 12.31
N ASN A 129 -7.47 -7.62 11.31
CA ASN A 129 -8.18 -6.66 10.48
C ASN A 129 -8.58 -7.28 9.13
N ASP A 130 -9.86 -7.21 8.80
CA ASP A 130 -10.41 -7.82 7.59
C ASP A 130 -9.83 -7.24 6.30
N ALA A 131 -9.53 -5.94 6.26
CA ALA A 131 -8.89 -5.30 5.10
C ALA A 131 -7.44 -5.77 4.90
N CYS A 132 -6.72 -6.08 5.99
CA CYS A 132 -5.28 -6.39 5.97
C CYS A 132 -4.97 -7.89 6.03
N ARG A 133 -5.91 -8.71 6.48
CA ARG A 133 -5.71 -10.14 6.77
C ARG A 133 -5.06 -10.90 5.62
N HIS A 134 -5.55 -10.67 4.41
CA HIS A 134 -5.10 -11.36 3.20
C HIS A 134 -4.31 -10.48 2.24
N CYS A 135 -4.10 -9.20 2.60
CA CYS A 135 -3.32 -8.27 1.81
C CYS A 135 -1.84 -8.62 1.90
N ASP A 136 -1.18 -8.75 0.76
CA ASP A 136 0.27 -8.92 0.63
C ASP A 136 0.95 -7.75 -0.10
N TYR A 137 0.22 -6.65 -0.36
CA TYR A 137 0.74 -5.44 -0.97
C TYR A 137 2.01 -4.93 -0.28
N MET A 138 2.04 -5.02 1.05
CA MET A 138 3.21 -4.60 1.83
C MET A 138 4.49 -5.37 1.47
N GLN A 139 4.38 -6.58 0.93
CA GLN A 139 5.55 -7.37 0.51
C GLN A 139 6.19 -6.82 -0.78
N ALA A 140 5.41 -6.07 -1.57
CA ALA A 140 5.89 -5.43 -2.79
C ALA A 140 6.49 -4.03 -2.56
N LEU A 141 6.32 -3.46 -1.37
CA LEU A 141 6.96 -2.19 -1.01
C LEU A 141 8.46 -2.39 -0.78
N PRO A 142 9.32 -1.45 -1.20
CA PRO A 142 10.77 -1.56 -0.98
C PRO A 142 11.16 -1.37 0.48
N ASP A 143 10.43 -0.52 1.21
CA ASP A 143 10.71 -0.18 2.60
C ASP A 143 10.18 -1.21 3.59
N SER A 144 10.85 -1.33 4.74
CA SER A 144 10.46 -2.14 5.88
C SER A 144 10.62 -1.35 7.17
N ILE A 145 9.70 -1.57 8.11
CA ILE A 145 9.73 -0.98 9.45
C ILE A 145 9.94 -2.04 10.53
N ASP A 146 10.18 -3.28 10.15
CA ASP A 146 10.16 -4.42 11.06
C ASP A 146 11.22 -4.35 12.16
N GLU A 147 12.42 -3.84 11.83
CA GLU A 147 13.50 -3.67 12.81
C GLU A 147 13.21 -2.60 13.88
N HIS A 148 12.27 -1.69 13.61
CA HIS A 148 11.94 -0.56 14.47
C HIS A 148 10.55 -0.62 15.09
N ARG A 149 9.82 -1.73 14.93
CA ARG A 149 8.43 -1.87 15.35
C ARG A 149 8.21 -1.53 16.83
N GLU A 150 9.05 -2.05 17.72
CA GLU A 150 8.96 -1.79 19.16
C GLU A 150 9.15 -0.30 19.48
N THR A 151 10.16 0.32 18.89
CA THR A 151 10.44 1.76 19.07
C THR A 151 9.26 2.62 18.62
N PHE A 152 8.64 2.30 17.49
CA PHE A 152 7.45 3.01 17.03
C PHE A 152 6.25 2.76 17.92
N ALA A 153 6.01 1.53 18.35
CA ALA A 153 4.91 1.19 19.24
C ALA A 153 5.02 1.93 20.59
N GLU A 154 6.21 2.00 21.18
CA GLU A 154 6.46 2.76 22.40
C GLU A 154 6.16 4.25 22.27
N ARG A 155 6.48 4.85 21.10
CA ARG A 155 6.19 6.26 20.84
C ARG A 155 4.70 6.56 20.69
N ILE A 156 3.93 5.61 20.14
CA ILE A 156 2.49 5.74 19.97
C ILE A 156 1.76 5.58 21.31
N ARG A 157 2.26 4.75 22.22
CA ARG A 157 1.66 4.53 23.54
C ARG A 157 1.88 5.68 24.53
N LYS A 158 2.81 6.61 24.26
CA LYS A 158 3.10 7.81 25.07
C LYS A 158 2.16 8.97 24.71
#